data_a50fc15c35e8725e906663ddafac413b
#
_entry.id   a50fc15c35e8725e906663ddafac413b
#
_cell.length_a   1.000
_cell.length_b   1.000
_cell.length_c   1.000
_cell.angle_alpha   90.00
_cell.angle_beta   90.00
_cell.angle_gamma   90.00
#
_symmetry.space_group_name_H-M   'P 1'
#
loop_
_entity.id
_entity.type
_entity.pdbx_description
1 polymer ?
#
loop_
_entity_poly.entity_id
_entity_poly.type
_entity_poly.pdbx_seq_one_letter_code
_entity_poly.pdbx_strand_id
1 'polypeptide(L)'
;VNYLNEIKCYLKIKISQILMRYPTHHKPLKIQHAPKNKPKVLILGIYLEYRENTFNHLISAFNQSTACAVDQIWVSLNPKNSLKDNQAEYKNHANLMLVKQIFELKPKFTILNEILEEVDISKYDYLVFTDDDIFVDDNFLDAFIGWQQHLNFCLAQPARTRTSTADNTFVVSRPWLNARETHFVEIGPLFSMHKSIVNELLPFDLESPMGWGYDLVWPIKVSASEKTMGIIDATPVQHSLRPQGAAYSTAKESVLMNEYLSTKQHLNFREACTIVKNYSKISFLKKSFNLF
;
A
#
# COMPACT_ATOMS: atom_id res chain seq x y z
N VAL A 1 -24.34 -16.72 -22.17
CA VAL A 1 -24.27 -16.20 -20.79
C VAL A 1 -22.95 -15.41 -20.53
N ASN A 2 -21.84 -15.76 -21.21
CA ASN A 2 -20.54 -15.07 -21.02
C ASN A 2 -20.48 -13.65 -21.63
N TYR A 3 -21.08 -13.44 -22.79
CA TYR A 3 -20.96 -12.18 -23.54
C TYR A 3 -21.58 -10.97 -22.82
N LEU A 4 -22.71 -11.16 -22.13
CA LEU A 4 -23.34 -10.10 -21.32
C LEU A 4 -22.52 -9.74 -20.07
N ASN A 5 -21.79 -10.68 -19.50
CA ASN A 5 -20.92 -10.44 -18.36
C ASN A 5 -19.63 -9.71 -18.78
N GLU A 6 -19.11 -10.02 -19.95
CA GLU A 6 -17.96 -9.29 -20.53
C GLU A 6 -18.33 -7.85 -20.90
N ILE A 7 -19.51 -7.61 -21.49
CA ILE A 7 -19.99 -6.25 -21.74
C ILE A 7 -20.21 -5.48 -20.45
N LYS A 8 -20.79 -6.10 -19.41
CA LYS A 8 -20.97 -5.45 -18.10
C LYS A 8 -19.63 -5.13 -17.43
N CYS A 9 -18.64 -6.01 -17.54
CA CYS A 9 -17.29 -5.79 -17.04
C CYS A 9 -16.61 -4.65 -17.81
N TYR A 10 -16.66 -4.67 -19.14
CA TYR A 10 -16.13 -3.62 -20.01
C TYR A 10 -16.79 -2.25 -19.76
N LEU A 11 -18.11 -2.20 -19.62
CA LEU A 11 -18.83 -0.97 -19.29
C LEU A 11 -18.51 -0.46 -17.89
N LYS A 12 -18.38 -1.34 -16.89
CA LYS A 12 -17.92 -0.95 -15.56
C LYS A 12 -16.51 -0.33 -15.60
N ILE A 13 -15.60 -0.94 -16.34
CA ILE A 13 -14.22 -0.43 -16.53
C ILE A 13 -14.26 0.92 -17.25
N LYS A 14 -15.02 1.06 -18.34
CA LYS A 14 -15.13 2.33 -19.08
C LYS A 14 -15.81 3.44 -18.28
N ILE A 15 -16.90 3.14 -17.58
CA ILE A 15 -17.59 4.12 -16.71
C ILE A 15 -16.68 4.52 -15.55
N SER A 16 -15.99 3.57 -14.94
CA SER A 16 -14.99 3.83 -13.92
C SER A 16 -13.87 4.73 -14.46
N GLN A 17 -13.29 4.44 -15.63
CA GLN A 17 -12.27 5.28 -16.27
C GLN A 17 -12.76 6.69 -16.62
N ILE A 18 -14.04 6.87 -17.00
CA ILE A 18 -14.62 8.20 -17.27
C ILE A 18 -14.85 8.97 -15.97
N LEU A 19 -15.36 8.33 -14.93
CA LEU A 19 -15.54 8.94 -13.61
C LEU A 19 -14.19 9.24 -12.91
N MET A 20 -13.12 8.53 -13.28
CA MET A 20 -11.77 8.65 -12.72
C MET A 20 -10.94 9.77 -13.34
N ARG A 21 -11.32 10.30 -14.51
CA ARG A 21 -10.57 11.39 -15.16
C ARG A 21 -10.60 12.72 -14.40
N TYR A 22 -11.47 12.84 -13.40
CA TYR A 22 -11.53 14.00 -12.53
C TYR A 22 -11.72 13.52 -11.08
N PRO A 23 -10.68 13.47 -10.27
CA PRO A 23 -10.86 13.33 -8.83
C PRO A 23 -11.63 14.57 -8.36
N THR A 24 -12.93 14.39 -8.17
CA THR A 24 -13.78 15.43 -7.63
C THR A 24 -13.41 15.62 -6.16
N HIS A 25 -12.74 16.72 -5.86
CA HIS A 25 -12.46 17.24 -4.52
C HIS A 25 -11.98 16.18 -3.51
N HIS A 26 -10.67 16.09 -3.32
CA HIS A 26 -10.08 15.42 -2.17
C HIS A 26 -10.70 16.03 -0.90
N LYS A 27 -11.46 15.22 -0.19
CA LYS A 27 -12.01 15.64 1.11
C LYS A 27 -10.97 15.34 2.17
N PRO A 28 -10.65 16.30 3.05
CA PRO A 28 -9.72 16.03 4.14
C PRO A 28 -10.26 14.89 5.00
N LEU A 29 -9.44 13.87 5.24
CA LEU A 29 -9.76 12.79 6.16
C LEU A 29 -9.86 13.35 7.59
N LYS A 30 -10.86 12.86 8.32
CA LYS A 30 -10.97 13.17 9.74
C LYS A 30 -9.89 12.39 10.50
N ILE A 31 -8.96 13.11 11.11
CA ILE A 31 -7.97 12.51 12.02
C ILE A 31 -8.70 12.17 13.34
N GLN A 32 -9.10 10.90 13.50
CA GLN A 32 -9.77 10.42 14.71
C GLN A 32 -8.75 10.07 15.80
N HIS A 33 -7.60 9.60 15.40
CA HIS A 33 -6.45 9.30 16.25
C HIS A 33 -5.24 9.99 15.63
N ALA A 34 -4.78 11.08 16.24
CA ALA A 34 -3.54 11.71 15.84
C ALA A 34 -2.35 10.86 16.32
N PRO A 35 -1.30 10.70 15.50
CA PRO A 35 -0.08 10.05 15.95
C PRO A 35 0.49 10.71 17.21
N LYS A 36 0.90 9.89 18.18
CA LYS A 36 1.54 10.38 19.40
C LYS A 36 3.05 10.44 19.20
N ASN A 37 3.67 11.40 19.87
CA ASN A 37 5.15 11.56 19.92
C ASN A 37 5.80 11.87 18.55
N LYS A 38 5.01 12.38 17.60
CA LYS A 38 5.48 12.78 16.26
C LYS A 38 6.39 11.70 15.64
N PRO A 39 5.87 10.50 15.33
CA PRO A 39 6.69 9.40 14.86
C PRO A 39 7.44 9.77 13.58
N LYS A 40 8.64 9.20 13.42
CA LYS A 40 9.42 9.33 12.19
C LYS A 40 8.96 8.31 11.18
N VAL A 41 8.59 8.77 10.01
CA VAL A 41 8.06 7.95 8.91
C VAL A 41 8.95 8.08 7.69
N LEU A 42 9.44 6.97 7.18
CA LEU A 42 10.12 6.92 5.88
C LEU A 42 9.13 6.41 4.82
N ILE A 43 8.92 7.21 3.80
CA ILE A 43 8.18 6.82 2.61
C ILE A 43 9.15 6.29 1.56
N LEU A 44 8.89 5.10 1.05
CA LEU A 44 9.66 4.43 0.00
C LEU A 44 8.74 4.19 -1.18
N GLY A 45 8.96 4.90 -2.28
CA GLY A 45 8.11 4.84 -3.46
C GLY A 45 8.89 4.51 -4.73
N ILE A 46 8.22 3.86 -5.67
CA ILE A 46 8.73 3.62 -7.02
C ILE A 46 7.72 4.21 -7.99
N TYR A 47 8.18 5.02 -8.95
CA TYR A 47 7.30 5.55 -9.97
C TYR A 47 7.82 5.28 -11.39
N LEU A 48 6.87 5.06 -12.30
CA LEU A 48 7.14 4.79 -13.70
C LEU A 48 7.15 6.11 -14.47
N GLU A 49 8.33 6.69 -14.67
CA GLU A 49 8.46 8.01 -15.33
C GLU A 49 7.88 8.03 -16.75
N TYR A 50 7.93 6.90 -17.46
CA TYR A 50 7.44 6.74 -18.83
C TYR A 50 5.93 6.48 -18.94
N ARG A 51 5.20 6.49 -17.81
CA ARG A 51 3.74 6.26 -17.74
C ARG A 51 3.05 7.37 -16.95
N GLU A 52 1.74 7.46 -17.11
CA GLU A 52 0.90 8.26 -16.23
C GLU A 52 1.03 7.75 -14.81
N ASN A 53 1.32 8.65 -13.85
CA ASN A 53 1.55 8.34 -12.45
C ASN A 53 1.06 9.47 -11.54
N THR A 54 0.98 9.19 -10.24
CA THR A 54 0.53 10.13 -9.20
C THR A 54 1.67 10.62 -8.31
N PHE A 55 2.91 10.49 -8.75
CA PHE A 55 4.10 10.81 -7.96
C PHE A 55 4.06 12.20 -7.32
N ASN A 56 3.79 13.25 -8.11
CA ASN A 56 3.73 14.62 -7.61
C ASN A 56 2.61 14.83 -6.58
N HIS A 57 1.45 14.18 -6.80
CA HIS A 57 0.35 14.18 -5.84
C HIS A 57 0.77 13.52 -4.52
N LEU A 58 1.42 12.35 -4.57
CA LEU A 58 1.83 11.61 -3.37
C LEU A 58 2.90 12.35 -2.57
N ILE A 59 3.93 12.90 -3.23
CA ILE A 59 4.92 13.73 -2.53
C ILE A 59 4.25 14.88 -1.78
N SER A 60 3.37 15.60 -2.46
CA SER A 60 2.67 16.76 -1.87
C SER A 60 1.77 16.31 -0.70
N ALA A 61 1.02 15.24 -0.86
CA ALA A 61 0.12 14.73 0.17
C ALA A 61 0.87 14.25 1.42
N PHE A 62 2.01 13.57 1.26
CA PHE A 62 2.82 13.13 2.39
C PHE A 62 3.56 14.29 3.08
N ASN A 63 3.97 15.32 2.32
CA ASN A 63 4.60 16.52 2.88
C ASN A 63 3.62 17.37 3.72
N GLN A 64 2.33 17.22 3.53
CA GLN A 64 1.30 17.93 4.32
C GLN A 64 1.15 17.36 5.73
N SER A 65 1.78 16.24 6.06
CA SER A 65 1.73 15.67 7.40
C SER A 65 2.25 16.65 8.45
N THR A 66 1.44 16.87 9.48
CA THR A 66 1.79 17.74 10.62
C THR A 66 2.08 16.95 11.89
N ALA A 67 1.53 15.74 11.99
CA ALA A 67 1.65 14.88 13.15
C ALA A 67 2.78 13.86 13.05
N CYS A 68 3.38 13.67 11.86
CA CYS A 68 4.55 12.83 11.65
C CYS A 68 5.77 13.64 11.21
N ALA A 69 6.98 13.16 11.52
CA ALA A 69 8.21 13.62 10.88
C ALA A 69 8.47 12.73 9.66
N VAL A 70 8.37 13.28 8.46
CA VAL A 70 8.34 12.52 7.20
C VAL A 70 9.63 12.75 6.42
N ASP A 71 10.25 11.65 5.99
CA ASP A 71 11.29 11.63 4.98
C ASP A 71 10.82 10.79 3.80
N GLN A 72 11.18 11.15 2.56
CA GLN A 72 10.75 10.46 1.35
C GLN A 72 11.93 10.09 0.46
N ILE A 73 11.94 8.83 0.00
CA ILE A 73 12.88 8.33 -1.01
C ILE A 73 12.06 7.71 -2.14
N TRP A 74 12.34 8.14 -3.35
CA TRP A 74 11.65 7.65 -4.53
C TRP A 74 12.61 7.12 -5.57
N VAL A 75 12.18 6.11 -6.31
CA VAL A 75 12.91 5.58 -7.46
C VAL A 75 12.11 5.83 -8.73
N SER A 76 12.75 6.50 -9.67
CA SER A 76 12.26 6.65 -11.03
C SER A 76 12.71 5.45 -11.87
N LEU A 77 11.74 4.71 -12.43
CA LEU A 77 12.02 3.73 -13.48
C LEU A 77 11.80 4.38 -14.84
N ASN A 78 12.89 4.52 -15.62
CA ASN A 78 12.86 5.10 -16.96
C ASN A 78 13.63 4.26 -17.99
N PRO A 79 13.19 3.01 -18.29
CA PRO A 79 13.91 2.10 -19.19
C PRO A 79 14.00 2.62 -20.65
N LYS A 80 13.20 3.62 -20.99
CA LYS A 80 13.21 4.22 -22.34
C LYS A 80 14.17 5.39 -22.47
N ASN A 81 14.85 5.77 -21.38
CA ASN A 81 15.73 6.94 -21.33
C ASN A 81 15.08 8.18 -22.01
N SER A 82 13.76 8.33 -21.84
CA SER A 82 13.03 9.46 -22.36
C SER A 82 13.43 10.68 -21.52
N LEU A 83 14.14 11.62 -22.14
CA LEU A 83 14.59 12.87 -21.54
C LEU A 83 13.41 13.79 -21.21
N LYS A 84 12.57 13.39 -20.28
CA LYS A 84 11.75 14.33 -19.54
C LYS A 84 12.59 14.77 -18.35
N ASP A 85 13.22 15.93 -18.49
CA ASP A 85 14.01 16.56 -17.44
C ASP A 85 13.07 17.08 -16.33
N ASN A 86 12.42 16.15 -15.65
CA ASN A 86 11.53 16.46 -14.53
C ASN A 86 12.33 16.74 -13.24
N GLN A 87 13.66 16.63 -13.27
CA GLN A 87 14.50 16.84 -12.07
C GLN A 87 14.37 18.25 -11.48
N ALA A 88 14.03 19.25 -12.29
CA ALA A 88 13.86 20.62 -11.81
C ALA A 88 12.60 20.78 -10.92
N GLU A 89 11.57 19.98 -11.14
CA GLU A 89 10.29 20.05 -10.43
C GLU A 89 10.37 19.47 -9.03
N TYR A 90 11.29 18.52 -8.79
CA TYR A 90 11.39 17.79 -7.52
C TYR A 90 12.22 18.48 -6.44
N LYS A 91 13.12 19.39 -6.83
CA LYS A 91 14.09 20.04 -5.93
C LYS A 91 13.46 20.94 -4.86
N ASN A 92 12.19 21.24 -4.95
CA ASN A 92 11.50 22.18 -4.07
C ASN A 92 10.70 21.52 -2.92
N HIS A 93 10.74 20.19 -2.80
CA HIS A 93 10.01 19.50 -1.72
C HIS A 93 10.94 19.28 -0.50
N ALA A 94 10.63 19.94 0.62
CA ALA A 94 11.49 20.03 1.81
C ALA A 94 11.87 18.67 2.44
N ASN A 95 11.05 17.64 2.28
CA ASN A 95 11.25 16.31 2.88
C ASN A 95 11.62 15.23 1.86
N LEU A 96 11.92 15.63 0.63
CA LEU A 96 12.39 14.70 -0.39
C LEU A 96 13.89 14.51 -0.27
N MET A 97 14.33 13.37 0.27
CA MET A 97 15.75 13.09 0.49
C MET A 97 16.47 12.66 -0.79
N LEU A 98 15.83 11.85 -1.60
CA LEU A 98 16.46 11.25 -2.78
C LEU A 98 15.42 10.86 -3.83
N VAL A 99 15.76 11.15 -5.10
CA VAL A 99 15.15 10.51 -6.26
C VAL A 99 16.26 9.79 -7.02
N LYS A 100 16.26 8.44 -6.96
CA LYS A 100 17.22 7.59 -7.69
C LYS A 100 16.62 7.21 -9.04
N GLN A 101 17.38 7.36 -10.12
CA GLN A 101 16.94 6.93 -11.45
C GLN A 101 17.49 5.56 -11.80
N ILE A 102 16.64 4.69 -12.33
CA ILE A 102 17.01 3.37 -12.84
C ILE A 102 16.53 3.28 -14.29
N PHE A 103 17.45 2.97 -15.19
CA PHE A 103 17.20 2.90 -16.64
C PHE A 103 16.92 1.48 -17.15
N GLU A 104 16.84 0.51 -16.27
CA GLU A 104 16.47 -0.87 -16.59
C GLU A 104 15.22 -1.30 -15.83
N LEU A 105 14.47 -2.25 -16.39
CA LEU A 105 13.33 -2.84 -15.67
C LEU A 105 13.86 -3.82 -14.63
N LYS A 106 13.67 -3.48 -13.36
CA LYS A 106 13.93 -4.36 -12.22
C LYS A 106 12.64 -4.66 -11.45
N PRO A 107 12.53 -5.84 -10.83
CA PRO A 107 11.41 -6.15 -9.95
C PRO A 107 11.33 -5.18 -8.76
N LYS A 108 10.10 -4.91 -8.31
CA LYS A 108 9.81 -3.94 -7.24
C LYS A 108 10.64 -4.17 -5.98
N PHE A 109 10.64 -5.39 -5.45
CA PHE A 109 11.28 -5.67 -4.16
C PHE A 109 12.80 -5.80 -4.27
N THR A 110 13.34 -6.07 -5.46
CA THR A 110 14.79 -5.94 -5.73
C THR A 110 15.22 -4.48 -5.56
N ILE A 111 14.49 -3.55 -6.18
CA ILE A 111 14.77 -2.11 -6.06
C ILE A 111 14.65 -1.65 -4.60
N LEU A 112 13.62 -2.09 -3.90
CA LEU A 112 13.41 -1.70 -2.50
C LEU A 112 14.54 -2.21 -1.60
N ASN A 113 15.02 -3.45 -1.79
CA ASN A 113 16.18 -3.95 -1.04
C ASN A 113 17.44 -3.12 -1.31
N GLU A 114 17.73 -2.79 -2.59
CA GLU A 114 18.88 -1.94 -2.94
C GLU A 114 18.84 -0.57 -2.22
N ILE A 115 17.66 0.01 -2.04
CA ILE A 115 17.51 1.28 -1.31
C ILE A 115 17.65 1.07 0.19
N LEU A 116 17.08 0.00 0.73
CA LEU A 116 17.12 -0.30 2.16
C LEU A 116 18.55 -0.55 2.66
N GLU A 117 19.45 -1.05 1.79
CA GLU A 117 20.88 -1.19 2.09
C GLU A 117 21.60 0.17 2.22
N GLU A 118 21.11 1.21 1.52
CA GLU A 118 21.73 2.55 1.53
C GLU A 118 21.20 3.44 2.67
N VAL A 119 20.17 3.01 3.39
CA VAL A 119 19.42 3.84 4.35
C VAL A 119 19.45 3.25 5.74
N ASP A 120 19.82 4.05 6.73
CA ASP A 120 19.68 3.69 8.14
C ASP A 120 18.21 3.74 8.57
N ILE A 121 17.50 2.62 8.38
CA ILE A 121 16.09 2.47 8.69
C ILE A 121 15.81 2.43 10.20
N SER A 122 16.83 2.23 11.05
CA SER A 122 16.66 2.18 12.51
C SER A 122 16.18 3.50 13.12
N LYS A 123 16.33 4.60 12.37
CA LYS A 123 15.89 5.96 12.76
C LYS A 123 14.38 6.17 12.67
N TYR A 124 13.68 5.28 11.98
CA TYR A 124 12.26 5.45 11.66
C TYR A 124 11.37 4.54 12.52
N ASP A 125 10.23 5.05 12.91
CA ASP A 125 9.21 4.29 13.62
C ASP A 125 8.34 3.50 12.66
N TYR A 126 8.12 4.05 11.44
CA TYR A 126 7.33 3.42 10.37
C TYR A 126 8.03 3.53 9.02
N LEU A 127 7.98 2.44 8.26
CA LEU A 127 8.35 2.40 6.84
C LEU A 127 7.04 2.27 6.04
N VAL A 128 6.79 3.19 5.13
CA VAL A 128 5.62 3.17 4.23
C VAL A 128 6.10 2.92 2.82
N PHE A 129 5.64 1.83 2.23
CA PHE A 129 5.94 1.45 0.85
C PHE A 129 4.74 1.80 -0.04
N THR A 130 4.99 2.46 -1.16
CA THR A 130 3.92 2.93 -2.04
C THR A 130 4.25 2.79 -3.52
N ASP A 131 3.22 2.46 -4.30
CA ASP A 131 3.23 2.54 -5.76
C ASP A 131 2.81 3.96 -6.19
N ASP A 132 2.95 4.27 -7.47
CA ASP A 132 2.73 5.58 -8.06
C ASP A 132 1.39 5.74 -8.78
N ASP A 133 0.44 4.87 -8.54
CA ASP A 133 -0.86 4.85 -9.24
C ASP A 133 -2.06 4.88 -8.30
N ILE A 134 -1.85 5.47 -7.12
CA ILE A 134 -2.90 5.71 -6.13
C ILE A 134 -3.15 7.20 -5.90
N PHE A 135 -4.38 7.52 -5.49
CA PHE A 135 -4.74 8.81 -4.94
C PHE A 135 -5.07 8.65 -3.47
N VAL A 136 -4.60 9.60 -2.68
CA VAL A 136 -4.87 9.72 -1.24
C VAL A 136 -5.56 11.02 -0.95
N ASP A 137 -6.43 11.05 0.05
CA ASP A 137 -7.09 12.27 0.49
C ASP A 137 -6.16 13.13 1.37
N ASP A 138 -6.51 14.40 1.56
CA ASP A 138 -5.80 15.28 2.49
C ASP A 138 -5.77 14.68 3.90
N ASN A 139 -4.70 14.92 4.65
CA ASN A 139 -4.43 14.36 5.97
C ASN A 139 -4.29 12.82 6.01
N PHE A 140 -4.09 12.18 4.85
CA PHE A 140 -4.03 10.73 4.77
C PHE A 140 -2.98 10.13 5.70
N LEU A 141 -1.75 10.62 5.66
CA LEU A 141 -0.65 10.03 6.41
C LEU A 141 -0.88 10.12 7.93
N ASP A 142 -1.29 11.30 8.42
CA ASP A 142 -1.58 11.52 9.82
C ASP A 142 -2.73 10.62 10.32
N ALA A 143 -3.77 10.47 9.52
CA ALA A 143 -4.91 9.61 9.84
C ALA A 143 -4.51 8.13 9.80
N PHE A 144 -3.75 7.69 8.78
CA PHE A 144 -3.35 6.30 8.59
C PHE A 144 -2.40 5.82 9.69
N ILE A 145 -1.31 6.55 9.92
CA ILE A 145 -0.35 6.22 10.97
C ILE A 145 -0.99 6.32 12.36
N GLY A 146 -1.87 7.31 12.56
CA GLY A 146 -2.62 7.45 13.81
C GLY A 146 -3.51 6.24 14.12
N TRP A 147 -4.21 5.71 13.13
CA TRP A 147 -4.97 4.47 13.28
C TRP A 147 -4.07 3.27 13.51
N GLN A 148 -2.99 3.12 12.74
CA GLN A 148 -2.04 2.03 12.88
C GLN A 148 -1.44 1.99 14.29
N GLN A 149 -1.02 3.16 14.80
CA GLN A 149 -0.50 3.31 16.16
C GLN A 149 -1.55 3.00 17.23
N HIS A 150 -2.79 3.52 17.08
CA HIS A 150 -3.88 3.32 18.02
C HIS A 150 -4.26 1.83 18.16
N LEU A 151 -4.22 1.08 17.06
CA LEU A 151 -4.56 -0.34 17.01
C LEU A 151 -3.36 -1.26 17.27
N ASN A 152 -2.17 -0.69 17.40
CA ASN A 152 -0.91 -1.42 17.56
C ASN A 152 -0.64 -2.43 16.43
N PHE A 153 -1.05 -2.10 15.19
CA PHE A 153 -0.74 -2.94 14.05
C PHE A 153 0.73 -2.78 13.66
N CYS A 154 1.48 -3.88 13.66
CA CYS A 154 2.86 -3.87 13.21
C CYS A 154 2.99 -3.81 11.69
N LEU A 155 1.99 -4.30 10.97
CA LEU A 155 1.85 -4.26 9.52
C LEU A 155 0.42 -3.81 9.18
N ALA A 156 0.27 -2.81 8.34
CA ALA A 156 -1.04 -2.29 7.98
C ALA A 156 -1.10 -1.84 6.52
N GLN A 157 -2.30 -1.92 5.94
CA GLN A 157 -2.63 -1.27 4.67
C GLN A 157 -3.87 -0.40 4.83
N PRO A 158 -4.03 0.66 4.03
CA PRO A 158 -5.31 1.32 3.87
C PRO A 158 -6.27 0.42 3.06
N ALA A 159 -7.56 0.50 3.35
CA ALA A 159 -8.54 -0.13 2.46
C ALA A 159 -8.54 0.54 1.09
N ARG A 160 -9.07 -0.14 0.07
CA ARG A 160 -9.29 0.45 -1.25
C ARG A 160 -10.68 1.07 -1.33
N THR A 161 -10.84 2.17 -2.05
CA THR A 161 -12.15 2.73 -2.34
C THR A 161 -12.98 1.74 -3.17
N ARG A 162 -14.29 1.87 -3.14
CA ARG A 162 -15.20 1.01 -3.93
C ARG A 162 -15.09 1.20 -5.44
N THR A 163 -14.50 2.29 -5.86
CA THR A 163 -14.23 2.63 -7.27
C THR A 163 -12.86 2.18 -7.74
N SER A 164 -12.02 1.69 -6.84
CA SER A 164 -10.72 1.13 -7.17
C SER A 164 -10.84 -0.17 -7.94
N THR A 165 -9.88 -0.42 -8.83
CA THR A 165 -9.60 -1.78 -9.29
C THR A 165 -9.03 -2.56 -8.11
N ALA A 166 -9.72 -3.62 -7.71
CA ALA A 166 -9.25 -4.51 -6.65
C ALA A 166 -9.42 -5.94 -7.14
N ASP A 167 -8.32 -6.69 -7.13
CA ASP A 167 -8.35 -8.12 -7.46
C ASP A 167 -9.03 -8.90 -6.36
N ASN A 168 -8.91 -8.40 -5.14
CA ASN A 168 -9.53 -8.98 -3.97
C ASN A 168 -10.52 -8.00 -3.34
N THR A 169 -11.80 -8.36 -3.35
CA THR A 169 -12.86 -7.58 -2.69
C THR A 169 -12.69 -7.50 -1.17
N PHE A 170 -11.87 -8.37 -0.59
CA PHE A 170 -11.57 -8.36 0.84
C PHE A 170 -10.96 -7.05 1.30
N VAL A 171 -10.12 -6.41 0.49
CA VAL A 171 -9.45 -5.13 0.84
C VAL A 171 -10.30 -3.89 0.58
N VAL A 172 -11.46 -4.03 -0.05
CA VAL A 172 -12.37 -2.90 -0.31
C VAL A 172 -12.94 -2.37 0.99
N SER A 173 -13.01 -1.03 1.11
CA SER A 173 -13.43 -0.35 2.32
C SER A 173 -14.87 -0.68 2.72
N ARG A 174 -15.09 -0.89 4.01
CA ARG A 174 -16.39 -1.14 4.62
C ARG A 174 -16.86 0.11 5.35
N PRO A 175 -17.96 0.76 4.89
CA PRO A 175 -18.33 2.10 5.37
C PRO A 175 -18.63 2.15 6.87
N TRP A 176 -19.00 1.03 7.49
CA TRP A 176 -19.33 0.91 8.91
C TRP A 176 -18.14 0.56 9.82
N LEU A 177 -16.96 0.33 9.23
CA LEU A 177 -15.75 0.00 9.96
C LEU A 177 -14.74 1.15 9.91
N ASN A 178 -13.94 1.25 10.96
CA ASN A 178 -12.73 2.05 10.99
C ASN A 178 -11.52 1.22 10.55
N ALA A 179 -11.48 -0.04 10.99
CA ALA A 179 -10.41 -0.96 10.65
C ALA A 179 -10.83 -2.42 10.88
N ARG A 180 -10.04 -3.34 10.36
CA ARG A 180 -10.13 -4.79 10.58
C ARG A 180 -8.76 -5.34 10.93
N GLU A 181 -8.66 -6.08 12.03
CA GLU A 181 -7.53 -6.97 12.28
C GLU A 181 -7.73 -8.21 11.41
N THR A 182 -6.72 -8.56 10.64
CA THR A 182 -6.80 -9.63 9.63
C THR A 182 -5.48 -10.37 9.55
N HIS A 183 -5.47 -11.52 8.87
CA HIS A 183 -4.24 -12.20 8.48
C HIS A 183 -3.82 -11.84 7.06
N PHE A 184 -4.29 -10.71 6.52
CA PHE A 184 -4.02 -10.29 5.15
C PHE A 184 -3.71 -8.79 5.07
N VAL A 185 -2.54 -8.48 4.55
CA VAL A 185 -2.12 -7.15 4.10
C VAL A 185 -1.47 -7.32 2.74
N GLU A 186 -2.05 -6.69 1.71
CA GLU A 186 -1.48 -6.73 0.36
C GLU A 186 -0.14 -6.01 0.28
N ILE A 187 0.73 -6.51 -0.56
CA ILE A 187 2.05 -5.95 -0.86
C ILE A 187 2.01 -4.68 -1.74
N GLY A 188 0.86 -4.25 -2.12
CA GLY A 188 0.61 -3.06 -2.92
C GLY A 188 -0.87 -2.68 -2.91
N PRO A 189 -1.20 -1.47 -3.32
CA PRO A 189 -0.30 -0.39 -3.75
C PRO A 189 0.35 0.39 -2.61
N LEU A 190 -0.13 0.26 -1.36
CA LEU A 190 0.46 0.90 -0.19
C LEU A 190 0.32 0.01 1.04
N PHE A 191 1.43 -0.16 1.76
CA PHE A 191 1.45 -0.77 3.09
C PHE A 191 2.48 -0.09 3.99
N SER A 192 2.32 -0.25 5.30
CA SER A 192 3.21 0.30 6.32
C SER A 192 3.66 -0.77 7.29
N MET A 193 4.95 -0.77 7.60
CA MET A 193 5.59 -1.57 8.65
C MET A 193 5.98 -0.68 9.82
N HIS A 194 5.56 -1.03 11.03
CA HIS A 194 6.13 -0.47 12.25
C HIS A 194 7.49 -1.10 12.52
N LYS A 195 8.45 -0.36 13.08
CA LYS A 195 9.82 -0.82 13.36
C LYS A 195 9.90 -2.16 14.10
N SER A 196 8.87 -2.52 14.86
CA SER A 196 8.85 -3.77 15.65
C SER A 196 8.79 -5.04 14.81
N ILE A 197 8.43 -4.96 13.53
CA ILE A 197 8.32 -6.12 12.62
C ILE A 197 9.36 -6.10 11.50
N VAL A 198 10.10 -5.03 11.37
CA VAL A 198 11.02 -4.81 10.24
C VAL A 198 12.05 -5.94 10.13
N ASN A 199 12.67 -6.35 11.24
CA ASN A 199 13.69 -7.41 11.22
C ASN A 199 13.15 -8.78 10.81
N GLU A 200 11.85 -9.01 10.93
CA GLU A 200 11.20 -10.28 10.57
C GLU A 200 10.83 -10.32 9.08
N LEU A 201 10.55 -9.15 8.49
CA LEU A 201 10.05 -9.04 7.13
C LEU A 201 11.07 -8.52 6.13
N LEU A 202 12.15 -7.88 6.58
CA LEU A 202 13.22 -7.35 5.75
C LEU A 202 14.56 -8.08 5.97
N PRO A 203 15.43 -8.17 4.95
CA PRO A 203 15.18 -7.76 3.58
C PRO A 203 14.04 -8.57 2.94
N PHE A 204 13.42 -8.02 1.88
CA PHE A 204 12.41 -8.75 1.13
C PHE A 204 13.02 -9.99 0.46
N ASP A 205 12.26 -11.08 0.44
CA ASP A 205 12.70 -12.36 -0.12
C ASP A 205 12.66 -12.35 -1.65
N LEU A 206 13.83 -12.39 -2.30
CA LEU A 206 13.92 -12.28 -3.74
C LEU A 206 13.59 -13.59 -4.50
N GLU A 207 13.18 -14.66 -3.84
CA GLU A 207 12.57 -15.82 -4.50
C GLU A 207 11.25 -15.43 -5.19
N SER A 208 10.56 -14.40 -4.69
CA SER A 208 9.43 -13.76 -5.35
C SER A 208 9.66 -12.24 -5.48
N PRO A 209 10.44 -11.79 -6.47
CA PRO A 209 10.96 -10.43 -6.51
C PRO A 209 9.91 -9.34 -6.82
N MET A 210 8.73 -9.74 -7.31
CA MET A 210 7.55 -8.87 -7.39
C MET A 210 6.67 -8.96 -6.14
N GLY A 211 7.02 -9.83 -5.18
CA GLY A 211 6.39 -9.98 -3.87
C GLY A 211 5.11 -10.84 -3.85
N TRP A 212 4.75 -11.46 -4.97
CA TRP A 212 3.56 -12.32 -5.01
C TRP A 212 3.70 -13.48 -4.01
N GLY A 213 2.72 -13.63 -3.12
CA GLY A 213 2.71 -14.61 -2.03
C GLY A 213 3.24 -14.12 -0.69
N TYR A 214 3.84 -12.91 -0.59
CA TYR A 214 4.25 -12.35 0.70
C TYR A 214 3.06 -12.16 1.63
N ASP A 215 1.92 -11.74 1.10
CA ASP A 215 0.64 -11.57 1.79
C ASP A 215 0.09 -12.87 2.40
N LEU A 216 0.61 -14.03 1.98
CA LEU A 216 0.30 -15.34 2.55
C LEU A 216 1.38 -15.85 3.52
N VAL A 217 2.63 -15.41 3.38
CA VAL A 217 3.77 -15.79 4.24
C VAL A 217 3.90 -14.87 5.45
N TRP A 218 3.72 -13.56 5.26
CA TRP A 218 3.88 -12.56 6.33
C TRP A 218 2.96 -12.78 7.54
N PRO A 219 1.70 -13.22 7.41
CA PRO A 219 0.86 -13.50 8.58
C PRO A 219 1.46 -14.54 9.52
N ILE A 220 2.18 -15.54 8.99
CA ILE A 220 2.88 -16.54 9.82
C ILE A 220 3.97 -15.88 10.66
N LYS A 221 4.81 -15.03 10.02
CA LYS A 221 5.89 -14.29 10.69
C LYS A 221 5.36 -13.31 11.74
N VAL A 222 4.28 -12.57 11.40
CA VAL A 222 3.61 -11.62 12.30
C VAL A 222 3.03 -12.34 13.51
N SER A 223 2.36 -13.48 13.30
CA SER A 223 1.80 -14.30 14.38
C SER A 223 2.88 -14.89 15.27
N ALA A 224 3.98 -15.40 14.68
CA ALA A 224 5.12 -15.93 15.44
C ALA A 224 5.79 -14.87 16.34
N SER A 225 5.67 -13.59 15.98
CA SER A 225 6.15 -12.44 16.74
C SER A 225 5.12 -11.93 17.76
N GLU A 226 3.99 -12.61 17.96
CA GLU A 226 2.88 -12.22 18.86
C GLU A 226 2.35 -10.80 18.56
N LYS A 227 2.34 -10.41 17.27
CA LYS A 227 1.90 -9.09 16.79
C LYS A 227 0.64 -9.19 15.96
N THR A 228 0.04 -8.04 15.68
CA THR A 228 -1.19 -7.94 14.91
C THR A 228 -0.97 -7.12 13.64
N MET A 229 -1.78 -7.42 12.63
CA MET A 229 -1.79 -6.73 11.35
C MET A 229 -3.22 -6.47 10.87
N GLY A 230 -3.39 -5.54 9.94
CA GLY A 230 -4.75 -5.27 9.50
C GLY A 230 -4.92 -4.24 8.41
N ILE A 231 -6.19 -4.00 8.11
CA ILE A 231 -6.68 -3.09 7.07
C ILE A 231 -7.39 -1.91 7.74
N ILE A 232 -6.98 -0.69 7.41
CA ILE A 232 -7.57 0.55 7.94
C ILE A 232 -8.62 1.06 6.96
N ASP A 233 -9.90 0.83 7.29
CA ASP A 233 -11.06 1.23 6.48
C ASP A 233 -11.35 2.74 6.55
N ALA A 234 -10.88 3.42 7.60
CA ALA A 234 -11.08 4.85 7.81
C ALA A 234 -10.26 5.73 6.86
N THR A 235 -9.23 5.17 6.22
CA THR A 235 -8.29 5.89 5.35
C THR A 235 -8.17 5.21 3.99
N PRO A 236 -9.25 5.07 3.23
CA PRO A 236 -9.20 4.34 1.97
C PRO A 236 -8.40 5.11 0.92
N VAL A 237 -7.69 4.37 0.06
CA VAL A 237 -6.99 4.91 -1.11
C VAL A 237 -7.70 4.53 -2.38
N GLN A 238 -7.63 5.40 -3.39
CA GLN A 238 -8.13 5.10 -4.72
C GLN A 238 -6.99 4.55 -5.58
N HIS A 239 -7.13 3.33 -6.06
CA HIS A 239 -6.18 2.66 -6.95
C HIS A 239 -6.87 2.32 -8.26
N SER A 240 -6.73 3.18 -9.25
CA SER A 240 -7.55 3.10 -10.47
C SER A 240 -6.89 3.70 -11.71
N LEU A 241 -5.67 4.20 -11.56
CA LEU A 241 -4.98 4.86 -12.65
C LEU A 241 -4.58 3.88 -13.75
N ARG A 242 -4.11 2.70 -13.35
CA ARG A 242 -3.65 1.66 -14.28
C ARG A 242 -4.27 0.30 -13.95
N PRO A 243 -4.50 -0.56 -14.97
CA PRO A 243 -4.87 -1.95 -14.71
C PRO A 243 -3.68 -2.71 -14.12
N GLN A 244 -3.97 -3.69 -13.28
CA GLN A 244 -2.95 -4.58 -12.71
C GLN A 244 -2.18 -5.31 -13.83
N GLY A 245 -0.91 -5.61 -13.56
CA GLY A 245 -0.04 -6.33 -14.49
C GLY A 245 0.34 -5.54 -15.74
N ALA A 246 0.04 -4.24 -15.81
CA ALA A 246 0.39 -3.42 -16.96
C ALA A 246 1.91 -3.31 -17.21
N ALA A 247 2.73 -3.56 -16.20
CA ALA A 247 4.19 -3.41 -16.26
C ALA A 247 4.97 -4.74 -16.30
N TYR A 248 4.30 -5.89 -16.06
CA TYR A 248 4.96 -7.21 -15.95
C TYR A 248 4.02 -8.34 -16.39
N SER A 249 4.56 -9.55 -16.53
CA SER A 249 3.79 -10.74 -16.91
C SER A 249 3.19 -11.42 -15.68
N THR A 250 1.87 -11.30 -15.52
CA THR A 250 1.14 -11.95 -14.41
C THR A 250 1.29 -13.49 -14.43
N ALA A 251 1.38 -14.10 -15.60
CA ALA A 251 1.59 -15.54 -15.74
C ALA A 251 2.95 -15.97 -15.18
N LYS A 252 4.02 -15.21 -15.46
CA LYS A 252 5.35 -15.47 -14.92
C LYS A 252 5.37 -15.33 -13.40
N GLU A 253 4.78 -14.25 -12.88
CA GLU A 253 4.75 -14.00 -11.44
C GLU A 253 3.91 -15.04 -10.69
N SER A 254 2.85 -15.57 -11.31
CA SER A 254 2.07 -16.67 -10.73
C SER A 254 2.88 -17.96 -10.59
N VAL A 255 3.77 -18.28 -11.53
CA VAL A 255 4.68 -19.43 -11.43
C VAL A 255 5.66 -19.22 -10.29
N LEU A 256 6.35 -18.05 -10.24
CA LEU A 256 7.29 -17.71 -9.18
C LEU A 256 6.63 -17.72 -7.79
N MET A 257 5.39 -17.22 -7.68
CA MET A 257 4.62 -17.28 -6.44
C MET A 257 4.40 -18.74 -5.98
N ASN A 258 4.01 -19.64 -6.89
CA ASN A 258 3.78 -21.05 -6.53
C ASN A 258 5.09 -21.73 -6.09
N GLU A 259 6.20 -21.46 -6.77
CA GLU A 259 7.52 -21.95 -6.37
C GLU A 259 7.90 -21.41 -5.00
N TYR A 260 7.77 -20.12 -4.77
CA TYR A 260 8.03 -19.46 -3.49
C TYR A 260 7.20 -20.08 -2.36
N LEU A 261 5.88 -20.21 -2.54
CA LEU A 261 4.98 -20.75 -1.54
C LEU A 261 5.27 -22.23 -1.25
N SER A 262 5.78 -23.00 -2.23
CA SER A 262 6.16 -24.41 -2.02
C SER A 262 7.29 -24.60 -1.02
N THR A 263 8.11 -23.56 -0.79
CA THR A 263 9.28 -23.60 0.11
C THR A 263 9.03 -22.92 1.46
N LYS A 264 7.91 -22.21 1.64
CA LYS A 264 7.62 -21.40 2.84
C LYS A 264 6.38 -21.89 3.58
N GLN A 265 6.38 -21.74 4.89
CA GLN A 265 5.13 -21.80 5.65
C GLN A 265 4.24 -20.61 5.25
N HIS A 266 3.02 -20.88 4.88
CA HIS A 266 2.08 -19.87 4.44
C HIS A 266 0.64 -20.26 4.77
N LEU A 267 -0.24 -19.26 4.86
CA LEU A 267 -1.68 -19.48 4.91
C LEU A 267 -2.21 -19.69 3.50
N ASN A 268 -3.26 -20.48 3.34
CA ASN A 268 -4.00 -20.41 2.10
C ASN A 268 -4.81 -19.09 2.03
N PHE A 269 -5.26 -18.73 0.83
CA PHE A 269 -5.92 -17.46 0.60
C PHE A 269 -7.18 -17.25 1.48
N ARG A 270 -7.95 -18.32 1.73
CA ARG A 270 -9.15 -18.26 2.57
C ARG A 270 -8.80 -18.02 4.05
N GLU A 271 -7.77 -18.65 4.54
CA GLU A 271 -7.25 -18.45 5.88
C GLU A 271 -6.71 -17.04 6.06
N ALA A 272 -5.92 -16.56 5.10
CA ALA A 272 -5.38 -15.20 5.11
C ALA A 272 -6.51 -14.15 5.11
N CYS A 273 -7.52 -14.29 4.26
CA CYS A 273 -8.68 -13.41 4.22
C CYS A 273 -9.66 -13.59 5.40
N THR A 274 -9.13 -13.92 6.59
CA THR A 274 -9.92 -14.03 7.82
C THR A 274 -9.88 -12.69 8.58
N ILE A 275 -11.06 -12.24 9.04
CA ILE A 275 -11.16 -11.10 9.94
C ILE A 275 -11.11 -11.63 11.37
N VAL A 276 -10.07 -11.25 12.10
CA VAL A 276 -9.88 -11.59 13.52
C VAL A 276 -10.73 -10.69 14.40
N LYS A 277 -10.76 -9.39 14.08
CA LYS A 277 -11.49 -8.38 14.84
C LYS A 277 -11.95 -7.22 13.99
N ASN A 278 -13.16 -6.75 14.23
CA ASN A 278 -13.70 -5.54 13.60
C ASN A 278 -13.67 -4.35 14.56
N TYR A 279 -13.24 -3.19 14.05
CA TYR A 279 -13.29 -1.90 14.75
C TYR A 279 -14.37 -1.04 14.13
N SER A 280 -15.57 -1.05 14.74
CA SER A 280 -16.78 -0.43 14.20
C SER A 280 -16.82 1.09 14.45
N LYS A 281 -17.40 1.84 13.49
CA LYS A 281 -17.75 3.27 13.64
C LYS A 281 -18.94 3.47 14.57
N ILE A 282 -19.80 2.48 14.72
CA ILE A 282 -21.08 2.58 15.43
C ILE A 282 -20.98 1.85 16.76
N SER A 283 -21.18 2.57 17.87
CA SER A 283 -20.93 2.05 19.21
C SER A 283 -21.85 0.87 19.63
N PHE A 284 -23.08 0.81 19.13
CA PHE A 284 -23.98 -0.31 19.47
C PHE A 284 -23.60 -1.61 18.74
N LEU A 285 -22.96 -1.55 17.56
CA LEU A 285 -22.43 -2.73 16.89
C LEU A 285 -21.21 -3.33 17.61
N LYS A 286 -20.59 -2.58 18.54
CA LYS A 286 -19.50 -3.11 19.37
C LYS A 286 -19.95 -4.24 20.30
N LYS A 287 -21.23 -4.31 20.69
CA LYS A 287 -21.76 -5.33 21.59
C LYS A 287 -22.28 -6.60 20.89
N SER A 288 -22.61 -6.52 19.59
CA SER A 288 -23.29 -7.62 18.89
C SER A 288 -22.35 -8.58 18.15
N PHE A 289 -21.09 -8.21 17.95
CA PHE A 289 -20.12 -9.02 17.17
C PHE A 289 -19.10 -9.82 18.00
N ASN A 290 -19.21 -9.79 19.33
CA ASN A 290 -18.43 -10.69 20.20
C ASN A 290 -19.10 -12.06 20.43
N LEU A 291 -20.10 -12.43 19.61
CA LEU A 291 -20.93 -13.63 19.79
C LEU A 291 -20.86 -14.61 18.60
N PHE A 292 -19.82 -14.51 17.76
CA PHE A 292 -19.55 -15.56 16.75
C PHE A 292 -18.06 -15.79 16.60
#